data_a818ff182a792a880b8725d170929406
#
_entry.id   a818ff182a792a880b8725d170929406
#
_cell.length_a   1.000
_cell.length_b   1.000
_cell.length_c   1.000
_cell.angle_alpha   90.00
_cell.angle_beta   90.00
_cell.angle_gamma   90.00
#
_symmetry.space_group_name_H-M   'P 1'
#
loop_
_entity.id
_entity.type
_entity.pdbx_description
1 polymer ?
#
loop_
_entity_poly.entity_id
_entity_poly.type
_entity_poly.pdbx_seq_one_letter_code
_entity_poly.pdbx_strand_id
1 'polypeptide(L)'
;MQRYITYKGLNDLRLEILIEKHIVLEDVDPVMFYGVNNAHLQMIKSLYPKLRIVARDNVLRVLGDEEEMAKAEEDIELMRKHLAKYNMLNEEDILDIVKGKQTKADSVKGVLVYSISGRPIKSRSENQQQLIEAYEKNDMVFAVGPAGTGKTYLSIALAVKALKEKAIKKIILSRPAVEAGEKLGFLPGDMKDKIDPYLQPLYDALEDMIPAVKLQDMMEKHIIQ
;
A
#
# COMPACT_ATOMS: atom_id res chain seq x y z
N MET A 1 -13.41 19.62 -12.70
CA MET A 1 -13.99 19.06 -13.94
C MET A 1 -14.12 20.19 -14.95
N GLN A 2 -13.32 20.21 -15.99
CA GLN A 2 -13.41 21.18 -17.09
C GLN A 2 -14.05 20.50 -18.30
N ARG A 3 -14.97 21.21 -18.97
CA ARG A 3 -15.63 20.70 -20.18
C ARG A 3 -15.09 21.45 -21.40
N TYR A 4 -14.67 20.71 -22.42
CA TYR A 4 -14.20 21.26 -23.68
C TYR A 4 -15.16 20.83 -24.79
N ILE A 5 -15.48 21.76 -25.70
CA ILE A 5 -16.31 21.49 -26.89
C ILE A 5 -15.36 21.45 -28.08
N THR A 6 -15.28 20.32 -28.76
CA THR A 6 -14.48 20.19 -30.00
C THR A 6 -15.38 19.87 -31.19
N TYR A 7 -14.99 20.35 -32.38
CA TYR A 7 -15.64 20.04 -33.65
C TYR A 7 -14.85 18.97 -34.37
N LYS A 8 -15.49 17.88 -34.75
CA LYS A 8 -14.91 16.81 -35.55
C LYS A 8 -15.39 16.93 -36.99
N GLY A 9 -14.63 17.68 -37.83
CA GLY A 9 -14.81 17.74 -39.25
C GLY A 9 -16.07 18.44 -39.79
N LEU A 10 -16.00 18.89 -41.02
CA LEU A 10 -17.04 19.68 -41.71
C LEU A 10 -18.33 18.90 -42.05
N ASN A 11 -18.38 17.58 -41.90
CA ASN A 11 -19.51 16.74 -42.33
C ASN A 11 -20.26 16.02 -41.19
N ASP A 12 -19.85 16.15 -39.93
CA ASP A 12 -20.55 15.53 -38.81
C ASP A 12 -20.70 16.56 -37.68
N LEU A 13 -21.88 17.18 -37.62
CA LEU A 13 -22.24 18.21 -36.60
C LEU A 13 -22.50 17.61 -35.21
N ARG A 14 -21.80 16.54 -34.81
CA ARG A 14 -21.82 16.07 -33.46
C ARG A 14 -20.84 16.85 -32.62
N LEU A 15 -21.38 17.66 -31.70
CA LEU A 15 -20.65 18.28 -30.61
C LEU A 15 -20.21 17.15 -29.66
N GLU A 16 -18.93 16.78 -29.69
CA GLU A 16 -18.35 15.90 -28.66
C GLU A 16 -17.96 16.79 -27.48
N ILE A 17 -18.62 16.56 -26.35
CA ILE A 17 -18.24 17.20 -25.08
C ILE A 17 -17.12 16.38 -24.50
N LEU A 18 -15.89 16.87 -24.63
CA LEU A 18 -14.74 16.26 -23.94
C LEU A 18 -14.67 16.77 -22.50
N ILE A 19 -14.55 15.84 -21.59
CA ILE A 19 -14.38 16.10 -20.17
C ILE A 19 -12.93 15.92 -19.80
N GLU A 20 -12.40 16.84 -19.01
CA GLU A 20 -11.09 16.71 -18.39
C GLU A 20 -11.26 16.43 -16.90
N LYS A 21 -10.55 15.40 -16.41
CA LYS A 21 -10.54 15.00 -15.02
C LYS A 21 -9.12 14.76 -14.52
N HIS A 22 -8.89 15.12 -13.27
CA HIS A 22 -7.64 14.85 -12.57
C HIS A 22 -7.91 13.79 -11.51
N ILE A 23 -7.22 12.65 -11.63
CA ILE A 23 -7.28 11.55 -10.67
C ILE A 23 -5.98 11.58 -9.88
N VAL A 24 -6.10 11.79 -8.57
CA VAL A 24 -4.94 11.84 -7.66
C VAL A 24 -4.68 10.44 -7.11
N LEU A 25 -3.45 9.97 -7.25
CA LEU A 25 -3.00 8.70 -6.67
C LEU A 25 -2.64 8.92 -5.20
N GLU A 26 -3.66 8.91 -4.33
CA GLU A 26 -3.48 9.00 -2.89
C GLU A 26 -3.11 7.63 -2.30
N ASP A 27 -2.34 7.62 -1.21
CA ASP A 27 -1.99 6.42 -0.44
C ASP A 27 -1.14 5.36 -1.18
N VAL A 28 -0.67 5.62 -2.39
CA VAL A 28 0.20 4.72 -3.15
C VAL A 28 1.41 5.45 -3.72
N ASP A 29 2.50 4.71 -3.94
CA ASP A 29 3.66 5.23 -4.65
C ASP A 29 3.36 5.31 -6.16
N PRO A 30 3.41 6.50 -6.79
CA PRO A 30 3.17 6.67 -8.21
C PRO A 30 4.12 5.84 -9.09
N VAL A 31 5.38 5.66 -8.67
CA VAL A 31 6.34 4.85 -9.41
C VAL A 31 5.91 3.39 -9.49
N MET A 32 5.40 2.85 -8.37
CA MET A 32 4.86 1.49 -8.34
C MET A 32 3.57 1.37 -9.17
N PHE A 33 2.72 2.41 -9.15
CA PHE A 33 1.49 2.43 -9.93
C PHE A 33 1.77 2.49 -11.44
N TYR A 34 2.69 3.36 -11.87
CA TYR A 34 3.05 3.50 -13.29
C TYR A 34 3.89 2.33 -13.81
N GLY A 35 4.56 1.60 -12.91
CA GLY A 35 5.44 0.49 -13.23
C GLY A 35 6.80 0.93 -13.77
N VAL A 36 7.70 -0.03 -13.88
CA VAL A 36 9.05 0.20 -14.41
C VAL A 36 8.95 0.76 -15.83
N ASN A 37 9.65 1.86 -16.11
CA ASN A 37 9.60 2.56 -17.40
C ASN A 37 8.16 2.95 -17.84
N ASN A 38 7.26 3.18 -16.90
CA ASN A 38 5.85 3.46 -17.13
C ASN A 38 5.09 2.33 -17.87
N ALA A 39 5.50 1.08 -17.73
CA ALA A 39 4.88 -0.05 -18.44
C ALA A 39 3.37 -0.17 -18.13
N HIS A 40 2.98 -0.07 -16.84
CA HIS A 40 1.57 -0.11 -16.45
C HIS A 40 0.78 1.08 -17.02
N LEU A 41 1.38 2.27 -17.00
CA LEU A 41 0.75 3.47 -17.57
C LEU A 41 0.52 3.31 -19.09
N GLN A 42 1.50 2.77 -19.82
CA GLN A 42 1.33 2.50 -21.26
C GLN A 42 0.24 1.47 -21.50
N MET A 43 0.19 0.43 -20.68
CA MET A 43 -0.86 -0.58 -20.75
C MET A 43 -2.24 0.02 -20.50
N ILE A 44 -2.40 0.83 -19.46
CA ILE A 44 -3.66 1.54 -19.16
C ILE A 44 -4.06 2.42 -20.35
N LYS A 45 -3.13 3.17 -20.95
CA LYS A 45 -3.40 3.95 -22.18
C LYS A 45 -3.88 3.09 -23.34
N SER A 46 -3.33 1.89 -23.52
CA SER A 46 -3.74 0.98 -24.59
C SER A 46 -5.13 0.38 -24.36
N LEU A 47 -5.56 0.22 -23.13
CA LEU A 47 -6.89 -0.27 -22.75
C LEU A 47 -7.99 0.78 -22.95
N TYR A 48 -7.62 2.08 -22.93
CA TYR A 48 -8.53 3.20 -23.14
C TYR A 48 -8.10 4.09 -24.32
N PRO A 49 -8.14 3.58 -25.55
CA PRO A 49 -7.56 4.27 -26.73
C PRO A 49 -8.28 5.59 -27.08
N LYS A 50 -9.51 5.78 -26.66
CA LYS A 50 -10.26 7.04 -26.87
C LYS A 50 -9.97 8.10 -25.82
N LEU A 51 -9.29 7.73 -24.73
CA LEU A 51 -8.90 8.66 -23.67
C LEU A 51 -7.46 9.13 -23.86
N ARG A 52 -7.25 10.43 -23.69
CA ARG A 52 -5.92 10.98 -23.59
C ARG A 52 -5.49 11.01 -22.13
N ILE A 53 -4.61 10.09 -21.73
CA ILE A 53 -4.11 9.97 -20.34
C ILE A 53 -2.69 10.51 -20.28
N VAL A 54 -2.44 11.47 -19.38
CA VAL A 54 -1.12 12.04 -19.10
C VAL A 54 -0.87 11.94 -17.60
N ALA A 55 0.25 11.33 -17.22
CA ALA A 55 0.69 11.24 -15.84
C ALA A 55 1.70 12.35 -15.52
N ARG A 56 1.55 13.00 -14.39
CA ARG A 56 2.51 13.93 -13.83
C ARG A 56 2.53 13.79 -12.32
N ASP A 57 3.68 13.43 -11.79
CA ASP A 57 3.86 13.12 -10.36
C ASP A 57 2.83 12.08 -9.88
N ASN A 58 1.97 12.43 -8.93
CA ASN A 58 0.90 11.57 -8.43
C ASN A 58 -0.48 11.86 -9.06
N VAL A 59 -0.54 12.64 -10.16
CA VAL A 59 -1.78 13.03 -10.82
C VAL A 59 -1.88 12.44 -12.22
N LEU A 60 -2.98 11.74 -12.48
CA LEU A 60 -3.40 11.32 -13.81
C LEU A 60 -4.40 12.33 -14.36
N ARG A 61 -4.02 13.02 -15.42
CA ARG A 61 -4.90 13.89 -16.19
C ARG A 61 -5.51 13.08 -17.33
N VAL A 62 -6.81 12.94 -17.33
CA VAL A 62 -7.56 12.13 -18.29
C VAL A 62 -8.53 13.05 -19.04
N LEU A 63 -8.52 12.98 -20.38
CA LEU A 63 -9.39 13.74 -21.28
C LEU A 63 -10.08 12.79 -22.24
N GLY A 64 -11.41 12.89 -22.37
CA GLY A 64 -12.20 12.08 -23.29
C GLY A 64 -13.71 12.24 -23.09
N ASP A 65 -14.49 11.29 -23.64
CA ASP A 65 -15.93 11.26 -23.46
C ASP A 65 -16.33 10.82 -22.03
N GLU A 66 -17.56 11.15 -21.64
CA GLU A 66 -18.03 10.98 -20.25
C GLU A 66 -18.16 9.51 -19.83
N GLU A 67 -18.61 8.65 -20.75
CA GLU A 67 -18.86 7.24 -20.44
C GLU A 67 -17.54 6.47 -20.25
N GLU A 68 -16.61 6.62 -21.19
CA GLU A 68 -15.31 5.95 -21.13
C GLU A 68 -14.44 6.51 -19.99
N MET A 69 -14.59 7.81 -19.68
CA MET A 69 -13.97 8.47 -18.53
C MET A 69 -14.42 7.86 -17.20
N ALA A 70 -15.72 7.68 -17.01
CA ALA A 70 -16.28 7.13 -15.78
C ALA A 70 -15.76 5.71 -15.53
N LYS A 71 -15.71 4.88 -16.58
CA LYS A 71 -15.17 3.52 -16.49
C LYS A 71 -13.68 3.52 -16.17
N ALA A 72 -12.90 4.34 -16.86
CA ALA A 72 -11.46 4.42 -16.60
C ALA A 72 -11.15 4.90 -15.18
N GLU A 73 -11.92 5.84 -14.64
CA GLU A 73 -11.80 6.30 -13.28
C GLU A 73 -12.07 5.20 -12.27
N GLU A 74 -13.14 4.42 -12.45
CA GLU A 74 -13.48 3.29 -11.59
C GLU A 74 -12.34 2.26 -11.58
N ASP A 75 -11.87 1.86 -12.77
CA ASP A 75 -10.81 0.88 -12.91
C ASP A 75 -9.46 1.37 -12.34
N ILE A 76 -9.10 2.65 -12.54
CA ILE A 76 -7.91 3.27 -11.93
C ILE A 76 -8.03 3.28 -10.40
N GLU A 77 -9.19 3.58 -9.88
CA GLU A 77 -9.42 3.55 -8.43
C GLU A 77 -9.35 2.12 -7.85
N LEU A 78 -9.83 1.11 -8.58
CA LEU A 78 -9.66 -0.29 -8.21
C LEU A 78 -8.18 -0.71 -8.24
N MET A 79 -7.42 -0.32 -9.27
CA MET A 79 -5.97 -0.54 -9.35
C MET A 79 -5.23 0.12 -8.19
N ARG A 80 -5.61 1.37 -7.83
CA ARG A 80 -5.03 2.08 -6.68
C ARG A 80 -5.30 1.35 -5.37
N LYS A 81 -6.54 0.91 -5.13
CA LYS A 81 -6.91 0.12 -3.96
C LYS A 81 -6.19 -1.21 -3.91
N HIS A 82 -6.05 -1.87 -5.07
CA HIS A 82 -5.29 -3.10 -5.20
C HIS A 82 -3.83 -2.89 -4.78
N LEU A 83 -3.16 -1.89 -5.34
CA LEU A 83 -1.77 -1.58 -4.99
C LEU A 83 -1.62 -1.20 -3.51
N ALA A 84 -2.51 -0.41 -2.94
CA ALA A 84 -2.49 -0.04 -1.52
C ALA A 84 -2.63 -1.26 -0.59
N LYS A 85 -3.46 -2.24 -1.00
CA LYS A 85 -3.72 -3.46 -0.22
C LYS A 85 -2.59 -4.48 -0.34
N TYR A 86 -2.14 -4.75 -1.57
CA TYR A 86 -1.23 -5.86 -1.88
C TYR A 86 0.23 -5.45 -2.03
N ASN A 87 0.54 -4.15 -2.01
CA ASN A 87 1.86 -3.56 -2.30
C ASN A 87 2.43 -4.01 -3.67
N MET A 88 1.59 -4.49 -4.56
CA MET A 88 1.96 -4.97 -5.89
C MET A 88 0.83 -4.70 -6.88
N LEU A 89 1.21 -4.32 -8.07
CA LEU A 89 0.33 -4.23 -9.24
C LEU A 89 1.14 -4.75 -10.43
N ASN A 90 0.65 -5.76 -11.10
CA ASN A 90 1.28 -6.29 -12.31
C ASN A 90 0.32 -6.21 -13.50
N GLU A 91 0.81 -6.50 -14.71
CA GLU A 91 0.01 -6.41 -15.94
C GLU A 91 -1.21 -7.34 -15.92
N GLU A 92 -1.09 -8.53 -15.32
CA GLU A 92 -2.20 -9.49 -15.18
C GLU A 92 -3.29 -8.93 -14.26
N ASP A 93 -2.90 -8.31 -13.13
CA ASP A 93 -3.83 -7.67 -12.20
C ASP A 93 -4.60 -6.53 -12.88
N ILE A 94 -3.92 -5.70 -13.69
CA ILE A 94 -4.55 -4.62 -14.46
C ILE A 94 -5.60 -5.19 -15.42
N LEU A 95 -5.26 -6.25 -16.16
CA LEU A 95 -6.20 -6.90 -17.08
C LEU A 95 -7.39 -7.52 -16.36
N ASP A 96 -7.17 -8.18 -15.22
CA ASP A 96 -8.24 -8.80 -14.45
C ASP A 96 -9.19 -7.74 -13.88
N ILE A 97 -8.67 -6.63 -13.35
CA ILE A 97 -9.47 -5.51 -12.85
C ILE A 97 -10.34 -4.92 -13.96
N VAL A 98 -9.76 -4.58 -15.12
CA VAL A 98 -10.51 -3.99 -16.24
C VAL A 98 -11.58 -4.95 -16.81
N LYS A 99 -11.36 -6.26 -16.68
CA LYS A 99 -12.34 -7.31 -17.06
C LYS A 99 -13.34 -7.62 -15.95
N GLY A 100 -13.29 -6.94 -14.80
CA GLY A 100 -14.16 -7.20 -13.66
C GLY A 100 -13.92 -8.56 -12.98
N LYS A 101 -12.72 -9.13 -13.12
CA LYS A 101 -12.33 -10.40 -12.50
C LYS A 101 -11.62 -10.18 -11.17
N GLN A 102 -11.69 -11.20 -10.31
CA GLN A 102 -10.85 -11.24 -9.10
C GLN A 102 -9.40 -11.49 -9.49
N THR A 103 -8.48 -10.73 -8.88
CA THR A 103 -7.05 -10.93 -9.06
C THR A 103 -6.56 -12.16 -8.29
N LYS A 104 -5.40 -12.69 -8.65
CA LYS A 104 -4.78 -13.82 -7.93
C LYS A 104 -4.54 -13.50 -6.45
N ALA A 105 -4.19 -12.25 -6.15
CA ALA A 105 -3.96 -11.79 -4.79
C ALA A 105 -5.25 -11.88 -3.92
N ASP A 106 -6.43 -11.63 -4.48
CA ASP A 106 -7.72 -11.74 -3.77
C ASP A 106 -8.05 -13.17 -3.36
N SER A 107 -7.48 -14.17 -4.02
CA SER A 107 -7.76 -15.59 -3.74
C SER A 107 -6.98 -16.15 -2.54
N VAL A 108 -5.96 -15.46 -2.05
CA VAL A 108 -5.11 -15.94 -0.95
C VAL A 108 -5.76 -15.67 0.40
N LYS A 109 -6.16 -16.75 1.10
CA LYS A 109 -6.80 -16.67 2.42
C LYS A 109 -5.79 -16.54 3.57
N GLY A 110 -6.24 -15.94 4.68
CA GLY A 110 -5.46 -15.86 5.93
C GLY A 110 -4.28 -14.88 5.89
N VAL A 111 -4.23 -14.00 4.91
CA VAL A 111 -3.19 -12.98 4.79
C VAL A 111 -3.48 -11.83 5.74
N LEU A 112 -2.48 -11.44 6.53
CA LEU A 112 -2.54 -10.26 7.38
C LEU A 112 -2.26 -8.99 6.56
N VAL A 113 -1.09 -8.97 5.95
CA VAL A 113 -0.64 -7.89 5.05
C VAL A 113 0.24 -8.50 3.95
N TYR A 114 0.60 -7.70 2.98
CA TYR A 114 1.58 -8.05 1.96
C TYR A 114 2.89 -7.28 2.20
N SER A 115 4.03 -7.94 2.00
CA SER A 115 5.33 -7.27 2.01
C SER A 115 5.44 -6.28 0.85
N ILE A 116 6.45 -5.41 0.87
CA ILE A 116 6.75 -4.48 -0.24
C ILE A 116 7.07 -5.21 -1.56
N SER A 117 7.47 -6.49 -1.48
CA SER A 117 7.68 -7.36 -2.65
C SER A 117 6.43 -8.14 -3.07
N GLY A 118 5.26 -7.84 -2.52
CA GLY A 118 3.99 -8.53 -2.81
C GLY A 118 3.85 -9.93 -2.20
N ARG A 119 4.77 -10.38 -1.32
CA ARG A 119 4.66 -11.67 -0.65
C ARG A 119 3.59 -11.62 0.45
N PRO A 120 2.66 -12.61 0.52
CA PRO A 120 1.66 -12.64 1.56
C PRO A 120 2.29 -12.98 2.92
N ILE A 121 2.03 -12.15 3.92
CA ILE A 121 2.39 -12.36 5.33
C ILE A 121 1.21 -12.96 6.04
N LYS A 122 1.37 -14.20 6.51
CA LYS A 122 0.34 -15.00 7.19
C LYS A 122 0.97 -15.85 8.28
N SER A 123 0.16 -16.46 9.14
CA SER A 123 0.64 -17.45 10.09
C SER A 123 1.39 -18.59 9.39
N ARG A 124 2.50 -19.04 9.97
CA ARG A 124 3.32 -20.17 9.51
C ARG A 124 3.26 -21.34 10.46
N SER A 125 2.67 -21.17 11.64
CA SER A 125 2.53 -22.20 12.66
C SER A 125 1.22 -22.03 13.41
N GLU A 126 0.78 -23.07 14.09
CA GLU A 126 -0.43 -23.07 14.93
C GLU A 126 -0.34 -22.03 16.05
N ASN A 127 0.81 -21.90 16.72
CA ASN A 127 1.00 -20.90 17.77
C ASN A 127 0.91 -19.46 17.24
N GLN A 128 1.37 -19.21 16.01
CA GLN A 128 1.19 -17.92 15.36
C GLN A 128 -0.28 -17.67 15.01
N GLN A 129 -1.01 -18.69 14.62
CA GLN A 129 -2.44 -18.60 14.37
C GLN A 129 -3.20 -18.30 15.67
N GLN A 130 -2.86 -18.93 16.77
CA GLN A 130 -3.43 -18.65 18.09
C GLN A 130 -3.15 -17.20 18.53
N LEU A 131 -1.98 -16.64 18.23
CA LEU A 131 -1.68 -15.23 18.51
C LEU A 131 -2.62 -14.30 17.71
N ILE A 132 -2.86 -14.59 16.43
CA ILE A 132 -3.78 -13.81 15.60
C ILE A 132 -5.21 -13.88 16.17
N GLU A 133 -5.68 -15.06 16.52
CA GLU A 133 -7.01 -15.26 17.10
C GLU A 133 -7.17 -14.58 18.47
N ALA A 134 -6.09 -14.60 19.28
CA ALA A 134 -6.07 -13.91 20.56
C ALA A 134 -6.16 -12.38 20.36
N TYR A 135 -5.44 -11.84 19.36
CA TYR A 135 -5.51 -10.42 19.01
C TYR A 135 -6.92 -10.00 18.56
N GLU A 136 -7.61 -10.83 17.80
CA GLU A 136 -8.96 -10.51 17.31
C GLU A 136 -10.03 -10.49 18.43
N LYS A 137 -9.76 -11.15 19.57
CA LYS A 137 -10.72 -11.34 20.66
C LYS A 137 -10.43 -10.51 21.91
N ASN A 138 -9.25 -9.90 22.02
CA ASN A 138 -8.81 -9.26 23.26
C ASN A 138 -8.15 -7.91 22.98
N ASP A 139 -8.34 -6.97 23.91
CA ASP A 139 -7.71 -5.64 23.85
C ASP A 139 -6.22 -5.68 24.18
N MET A 140 -5.75 -6.69 24.90
CA MET A 140 -4.36 -6.87 25.30
C MET A 140 -3.94 -8.32 25.12
N VAL A 141 -2.78 -8.54 24.49
CA VAL A 141 -2.21 -9.88 24.25
C VAL A 141 -0.74 -9.93 24.64
N PHE A 142 -0.35 -10.97 25.37
CA PHE A 142 1.05 -11.29 25.69
C PHE A 142 1.53 -12.45 24.84
N ALA A 143 2.55 -12.20 24.00
CA ALA A 143 3.19 -13.23 23.19
C ALA A 143 4.51 -13.65 23.83
N VAL A 144 4.55 -14.83 24.42
CA VAL A 144 5.72 -15.41 25.09
C VAL A 144 6.25 -16.60 24.30
N GLY A 145 7.56 -16.72 24.17
CA GLY A 145 8.20 -17.84 23.47
C GLY A 145 9.65 -17.57 23.12
N PRO A 146 10.39 -18.58 22.60
CA PRO A 146 11.80 -18.47 22.24
C PRO A 146 12.09 -17.39 21.20
N ALA A 147 13.34 -16.95 21.11
CA ALA A 147 13.80 -16.06 20.05
C ALA A 147 13.57 -16.68 18.65
N GLY A 148 13.41 -15.85 17.63
CA GLY A 148 13.26 -16.33 16.25
C GLY A 148 11.88 -16.90 15.88
N THR A 149 10.92 -16.96 16.80
CA THR A 149 9.56 -17.51 16.53
C THR A 149 8.62 -16.51 15.82
N GLY A 150 9.09 -15.31 15.48
CA GLY A 150 8.35 -14.31 14.73
C GLY A 150 7.38 -13.48 15.56
N LYS A 151 7.47 -13.45 16.90
CA LYS A 151 6.57 -12.68 17.79
C LYS A 151 6.50 -11.20 17.37
N THR A 152 7.65 -10.54 17.32
CA THR A 152 7.76 -9.12 16.95
C THR A 152 7.23 -8.87 15.54
N TYR A 153 7.69 -9.66 14.59
CA TYR A 153 7.30 -9.54 13.17
C TYR A 153 5.78 -9.68 12.98
N LEU A 154 5.17 -10.68 13.62
CA LEU A 154 3.73 -10.91 13.53
C LEU A 154 2.92 -9.82 14.24
N SER A 155 3.40 -9.32 15.39
CA SER A 155 2.76 -8.20 16.09
C SER A 155 2.77 -6.92 15.25
N ILE A 156 3.89 -6.63 14.57
CA ILE A 156 3.97 -5.51 13.63
C ILE A 156 3.02 -5.74 12.44
N ALA A 157 2.95 -6.95 11.89
CA ALA A 157 2.01 -7.26 10.81
C ALA A 157 0.55 -7.03 11.20
N LEU A 158 0.16 -7.40 12.43
CA LEU A 158 -1.18 -7.13 12.96
C LEU A 158 -1.45 -5.63 13.12
N ALA A 159 -0.47 -4.88 13.64
CA ALA A 159 -0.58 -3.43 13.79
C ALA A 159 -0.69 -2.72 12.44
N VAL A 160 0.12 -3.12 11.45
CA VAL A 160 0.07 -2.58 10.08
C VAL A 160 -1.26 -2.93 9.40
N LYS A 161 -1.78 -4.15 9.61
CA LYS A 161 -3.12 -4.54 9.14
C LYS A 161 -4.18 -3.60 9.69
N ALA A 162 -4.22 -3.43 11.01
CA ALA A 162 -5.19 -2.56 11.66
C ALA A 162 -5.11 -1.09 11.20
N LEU A 163 -3.89 -0.59 10.93
CA LEU A 163 -3.68 0.74 10.38
C LEU A 163 -4.19 0.86 8.93
N LYS A 164 -3.87 -0.13 8.07
CA LYS A 164 -4.34 -0.18 6.68
C LYS A 164 -5.88 -0.29 6.59
N GLU A 165 -6.50 -1.04 7.50
CA GLU A 165 -7.95 -1.18 7.62
C GLU A 165 -8.63 0.03 8.30
N LYS A 166 -7.83 1.04 8.72
CA LYS A 166 -8.31 2.24 9.45
C LYS A 166 -9.01 1.91 10.78
N ALA A 167 -8.76 0.72 11.34
CA ALA A 167 -9.25 0.32 12.64
C ALA A 167 -8.56 1.08 13.78
N ILE A 168 -7.32 1.51 13.56
CA ILE A 168 -6.54 2.34 14.48
C ILE A 168 -6.02 3.59 13.77
N LYS A 169 -5.69 4.61 14.55
CA LYS A 169 -5.17 5.89 14.03
C LYS A 169 -3.65 5.99 14.10
N LYS A 170 -3.02 5.25 15.04
CA LYS A 170 -1.58 5.32 15.31
C LYS A 170 -1.04 3.96 15.72
N ILE A 171 0.24 3.73 15.44
CA ILE A 171 1.05 2.64 15.99
C ILE A 171 2.08 3.27 16.93
N ILE A 172 2.12 2.81 18.17
CA ILE A 172 3.13 3.21 19.14
C ILE A 172 4.02 2.00 19.43
N LEU A 173 5.30 2.14 19.13
CA LEU A 173 6.32 1.14 19.39
C LEU A 173 7.02 1.45 20.69
N SER A 174 7.16 0.46 21.56
CA SER A 174 7.89 0.60 22.80
C SER A 174 8.74 -0.64 23.05
N ARG A 175 9.98 -0.43 23.41
CA ARG A 175 10.89 -1.51 23.80
C ARG A 175 11.79 -1.02 24.94
N PRO A 176 12.10 -1.86 25.95
CA PRO A 176 13.12 -1.54 26.95
C PRO A 176 14.45 -1.22 26.28
N ALA A 177 15.12 -0.16 26.75
CA ALA A 177 16.41 0.29 26.22
C ALA A 177 17.55 -0.71 26.46
N VAL A 178 17.34 -1.69 27.33
CA VAL A 178 18.29 -2.78 27.64
C VAL A 178 17.55 -4.10 27.80
N GLU A 179 18.15 -5.18 27.39
CA GLU A 179 17.66 -6.53 27.70
C GLU A 179 17.92 -6.89 29.17
N ALA A 180 17.13 -7.83 29.70
CA ALA A 180 17.27 -8.25 31.10
C ALA A 180 18.68 -8.82 31.35
N GLY A 181 19.44 -8.16 32.24
CA GLY A 181 20.82 -8.53 32.57
C GLY A 181 21.91 -7.71 31.87
N GLU A 182 21.57 -6.86 30.90
CA GLU A 182 22.50 -5.96 30.24
C GLU A 182 22.55 -4.57 30.91
N LYS A 183 23.72 -3.94 30.86
CA LYS A 183 23.91 -2.56 31.33
C LYS A 183 24.16 -1.65 30.12
N LEU A 184 23.39 -0.57 29.99
CA LEU A 184 23.48 0.42 28.90
C LEU A 184 24.91 1.02 28.73
N GLY A 185 25.74 0.93 29.76
CA GLY A 185 27.10 1.45 29.75
C GLY A 185 28.11 0.70 28.86
N PHE A 186 27.78 -0.48 28.32
CA PHE A 186 28.68 -1.27 27.51
C PHE A 186 28.70 -0.89 26.02
N LEU A 187 27.71 -0.15 25.52
CA LEU A 187 27.67 0.28 24.12
C LEU A 187 28.36 1.65 23.99
N PRO A 188 29.27 1.83 23.02
CA PRO A 188 29.86 3.14 22.70
C PRO A 188 28.84 4.06 22.02
N GLY A 189 28.99 5.38 22.19
CA GLY A 189 28.14 6.38 21.56
C GLY A 189 27.14 7.06 22.49
N ASP A 190 26.36 7.97 21.93
CA ASP A 190 25.32 8.70 22.63
C ASP A 190 24.12 7.80 23.00
N MET A 191 23.21 8.30 23.84
CA MET A 191 22.03 7.56 24.29
C MET A 191 21.20 7.01 23.11
N LYS A 192 21.06 7.80 22.05
CA LYS A 192 20.35 7.43 20.82
C LYS A 192 21.04 6.26 20.11
N ASP A 193 22.36 6.35 19.92
CA ASP A 193 23.16 5.30 19.27
C ASP A 193 23.10 3.96 20.02
N LYS A 194 22.90 4.02 21.33
CA LYS A 194 22.78 2.84 22.20
C LYS A 194 21.41 2.19 22.15
N ILE A 195 20.36 2.95 21.83
CA ILE A 195 18.98 2.47 21.78
C ILE A 195 18.60 1.97 20.38
N ASP A 196 19.13 2.57 19.33
CA ASP A 196 18.82 2.26 17.92
C ASP A 196 18.93 0.76 17.58
N PRO A 197 19.95 0.00 18.03
CA PRO A 197 20.03 -1.44 17.77
C PRO A 197 18.84 -2.24 18.33
N TYR A 198 18.25 -1.80 19.42
CA TYR A 198 17.09 -2.49 20.02
C TYR A 198 15.79 -2.18 19.28
N LEU A 199 15.70 -1.04 18.59
CA LEU A 199 14.54 -0.67 17.79
C LEU A 199 14.62 -1.21 16.36
N GLN A 200 15.82 -1.54 15.86
CA GLN A 200 16.06 -1.99 14.49
C GLN A 200 15.13 -3.13 14.05
N PRO A 201 14.87 -4.20 14.86
CA PRO A 201 13.97 -5.27 14.45
C PRO A 201 12.50 -4.82 14.25
N LEU A 202 12.09 -3.72 14.90
CA LEU A 202 10.76 -3.14 14.71
C LEU A 202 10.70 -2.37 13.39
N TYR A 203 11.73 -1.59 13.08
CA TYR A 203 11.85 -0.84 11.82
C TYR A 203 12.00 -1.79 10.63
N ASP A 204 12.84 -2.83 10.72
CA ASP A 204 13.00 -3.84 9.67
C ASP A 204 11.66 -4.51 9.32
N ALA A 205 10.84 -4.81 10.34
CA ALA A 205 9.52 -5.38 10.12
C ALA A 205 8.55 -4.39 9.46
N LEU A 206 8.60 -3.11 9.83
CA LEU A 206 7.79 -2.06 9.20
C LEU A 206 8.21 -1.84 7.74
N GLU A 207 9.51 -1.78 7.47
CA GLU A 207 10.09 -1.59 6.13
C GLU A 207 9.77 -2.75 5.18
N ASP A 208 9.63 -3.98 5.68
CA ASP A 208 9.16 -5.10 4.86
C ASP A 208 7.67 -4.98 4.47
N MET A 209 6.87 -4.19 5.17
CA MET A 209 5.40 -4.11 5.01
C MET A 209 4.89 -2.77 4.47
N ILE A 210 5.68 -1.72 4.63
CA ILE A 210 5.32 -0.35 4.25
C ILE A 210 6.44 0.21 3.37
N PRO A 211 6.15 0.73 2.17
CA PRO A 211 7.15 1.37 1.32
C PRO A 211 7.88 2.51 2.07
N ALA A 212 9.19 2.62 1.88
CA ALA A 212 10.07 3.52 2.66
C ALA A 212 9.59 4.98 2.68
N VAL A 213 9.19 5.53 1.53
CA VAL A 213 8.67 6.90 1.42
C VAL A 213 7.42 7.09 2.27
N LYS A 214 6.52 6.10 2.26
CA LYS A 214 5.28 6.14 3.05
C LYS A 214 5.54 5.95 4.54
N LEU A 215 6.48 5.08 4.89
CA LEU A 215 6.89 4.87 6.29
C LEU A 215 7.46 6.16 6.86
N GLN A 216 8.35 6.84 6.13
CA GLN A 216 8.91 8.11 6.55
C GLN A 216 7.83 9.18 6.75
N ASP A 217 6.90 9.35 5.81
CA ASP A 217 5.76 10.28 5.94
C ASP A 217 4.89 9.97 7.17
N MET A 218 4.65 8.67 7.45
CA MET A 218 3.90 8.25 8.64
C MET A 218 4.65 8.55 9.95
N MET A 219 5.97 8.45 9.97
CA MET A 219 6.79 8.80 11.13
C MET A 219 6.83 10.32 11.34
N GLU A 220 6.99 11.12 10.28
CA GLU A 220 6.94 12.59 10.34
C GLU A 220 5.58 13.11 10.81
N LYS A 221 4.50 12.48 10.40
CA LYS A 221 3.13 12.79 10.84
C LYS A 221 2.75 12.19 12.20
N HIS A 222 3.68 11.54 12.87
CA HIS A 222 3.44 10.87 14.16
C HIS A 222 2.29 9.84 14.12
N ILE A 223 2.11 9.17 12.98
CA ILE A 223 1.21 8.03 12.84
C ILE A 223 1.89 6.75 13.33
N ILE A 224 3.22 6.66 13.15
CA ILE A 224 4.08 5.62 13.73
C ILE A 224 5.10 6.32 14.63
N GLN A 225 5.20 5.89 15.87
CA GLN A 225 6.07 6.48 16.91
C GLN A 225 6.81 5.39 17.67
#